data_8db6da9da48268c03c6583621d3ab680
#
_entry.id   8db6da9da48268c03c6583621d3ab680
#
_cell.length_a   1.000
_cell.length_b   1.000
_cell.length_c   1.000
_cell.angle_alpha   90.00
_cell.angle_beta   90.00
_cell.angle_gamma   90.00
#
_symmetry.space_group_name_H-M   'P 1'
#
loop_
_entity.id
_entity.type
_entity.pdbx_description
1 polymer ?
#
loop_
_entity_poly.entity_id
_entity_poly.type
_entity_poly.pdbx_seq_one_letter_code
_entity_poly.pdbx_strand_id
1 'polypeptide(L)'
;MNKFFPKILILNGLIFFIISLQAIIYYQNIKPSSKVYSQKSMSVENFSSIVLTKSGITKIGSEKLNKIDENNIYLEGSSYLENKDYKIYGINISINTENEISTSNNNVEVINSMGTLNAKGFRNIDSEGKIFFKGEVIFKSHD
;
A
#
# COMPACT_ATOMS: atom_id res chain seq x y z
N MET A 1 49.09 54.14 -18.44
CA MET A 1 48.51 52.97 -17.69
C MET A 1 47.03 53.17 -17.57
N ASN A 2 46.24 52.31 -18.26
CA ASN A 2 44.80 52.54 -18.47
C ASN A 2 43.98 52.36 -17.18
N LYS A 3 43.44 53.45 -16.63
CA LYS A 3 42.50 53.49 -15.48
C LYS A 3 41.16 52.88 -15.79
N PHE A 4 40.92 52.35 -16.98
CA PHE A 4 39.67 51.73 -17.42
C PHE A 4 39.61 50.23 -17.08
N PHE A 5 40.76 49.55 -16.95
CA PHE A 5 40.81 48.11 -16.70
C PHE A 5 40.10 47.65 -15.40
N PRO A 6 40.29 48.33 -14.25
CA PRO A 6 39.62 47.92 -13.01
C PRO A 6 38.10 48.13 -13.03
N LYS A 7 37.59 49.14 -13.76
CA LYS A 7 36.15 49.41 -13.87
C LYS A 7 35.42 48.36 -14.68
N ILE A 8 36.05 47.85 -15.74
CA ILE A 8 35.50 46.77 -16.59
C ILE A 8 35.46 45.45 -15.79
N LEU A 9 36.47 45.18 -14.98
CA LEU A 9 36.53 43.96 -14.14
C LEU A 9 35.45 43.98 -13.07
N ILE A 10 35.18 45.12 -12.42
CA ILE A 10 34.13 45.30 -11.43
C ILE A 10 32.75 45.13 -12.07
N LEU A 11 32.54 45.70 -13.28
CA LEU A 11 31.27 45.58 -13.99
C LEU A 11 30.96 44.14 -14.38
N ASN A 12 31.96 43.39 -14.90
CA ASN A 12 31.81 41.98 -15.23
C ASN A 12 31.53 41.12 -13.99
N GLY A 13 32.18 41.38 -12.87
CA GLY A 13 31.91 40.72 -11.58
C GLY A 13 30.50 40.95 -11.10
N LEU A 14 29.95 42.15 -11.25
CA LEU A 14 28.62 42.52 -10.83
C LEU A 14 27.53 41.82 -11.70
N ILE A 15 27.77 41.73 -13.01
CA ILE A 15 26.91 41.01 -13.96
C ILE A 15 26.88 39.52 -13.62
N PHE A 16 28.03 38.90 -13.35
CA PHE A 16 28.15 37.50 -12.99
C PHE A 16 27.40 37.18 -11.66
N PHE A 17 27.51 38.11 -10.70
CA PHE A 17 26.80 37.99 -9.42
C PHE A 17 25.30 38.06 -9.58
N ILE A 18 24.76 38.94 -10.43
CA ILE A 18 23.31 39.04 -10.71
C ILE A 18 22.81 37.79 -11.40
N ILE A 19 23.55 37.23 -12.37
CA ILE A 19 23.16 35.99 -13.08
C ILE A 19 23.14 34.80 -12.13
N SER A 20 24.12 34.69 -11.24
CA SER A 20 24.17 33.60 -10.25
C SER A 20 23.04 33.72 -9.21
N LEU A 21 22.69 34.93 -8.81
CA LEU A 21 21.52 35.16 -7.91
C LEU A 21 20.19 34.75 -8.57
N GLN A 22 20.00 35.11 -9.84
CA GLN A 22 18.83 34.71 -10.62
C GLN A 22 18.75 33.17 -10.80
N ALA A 23 19.89 32.52 -11.04
CA ALA A 23 19.96 31.08 -11.15
C ALA A 23 19.57 30.38 -9.82
N ILE A 24 20.00 30.91 -8.68
CA ILE A 24 19.65 30.38 -7.36
C ILE A 24 18.14 30.53 -7.09
N ILE A 25 17.57 31.71 -7.38
CA ILE A 25 16.12 31.96 -7.23
C ILE A 25 15.32 31.07 -8.16
N TYR A 26 15.76 30.88 -9.40
CA TYR A 26 15.12 29.97 -10.35
C TYR A 26 15.17 28.52 -9.87
N TYR A 27 16.30 28.05 -9.36
CA TYR A 27 16.44 26.70 -8.78
C TYR A 27 15.60 26.50 -7.52
N GLN A 28 15.42 27.51 -6.69
CA GLN A 28 14.55 27.41 -5.51
C GLN A 28 13.06 27.38 -5.88
N ASN A 29 12.67 28.06 -6.97
CA ASN A 29 11.30 28.03 -7.47
C ASN A 29 10.95 26.77 -8.27
N ILE A 30 11.97 26.03 -8.77
CA ILE A 30 11.81 24.74 -9.48
C ILE A 30 11.82 23.55 -8.50
N LYS A 31 12.09 23.76 -7.20
CA LYS A 31 11.80 22.65 -6.27
C LYS A 31 10.34 22.28 -6.49
N PRO A 32 10.05 21.05 -7.02
CA PRO A 32 8.69 20.62 -7.12
C PRO A 32 8.16 20.77 -5.69
N SER A 33 7.18 21.65 -5.54
CA SER A 33 6.33 21.60 -4.37
C SER A 33 5.93 20.13 -4.30
N SER A 34 6.51 19.37 -3.39
CA SER A 34 5.95 18.09 -2.99
C SER A 34 4.56 18.49 -2.52
N LYS A 35 3.60 18.41 -3.45
CA LYS A 35 2.19 18.35 -3.07
C LYS A 35 2.18 17.15 -2.16
N VAL A 36 2.26 17.39 -0.87
CA VAL A 36 1.79 16.47 0.13
C VAL A 36 0.32 16.30 -0.25
N TYR A 37 0.07 15.34 -1.13
CA TYR A 37 -1.26 14.81 -1.28
C TYR A 37 -1.55 14.29 0.13
N SER A 38 -2.29 15.07 0.90
CA SER A 38 -3.00 14.54 2.05
C SER A 38 -3.73 13.34 1.48
N GLN A 39 -3.20 12.16 1.74
CA GLN A 39 -3.83 10.91 1.35
C GLN A 39 -5.11 10.89 2.15
N LYS A 40 -6.19 11.36 1.49
CA LYS A 40 -7.52 11.34 2.07
C LYS A 40 -7.81 9.85 2.30
N SER A 41 -7.74 9.42 3.55
CA SER A 41 -8.04 8.04 3.91
C SER A 41 -9.44 7.73 3.37
N MET A 42 -9.49 6.87 2.36
CA MET A 42 -10.75 6.42 1.79
C MET A 42 -11.27 5.30 2.67
N SER A 43 -12.49 5.47 3.16
CA SER A 43 -13.20 4.46 3.94
C SER A 43 -14.52 4.14 3.25
N VAL A 44 -14.85 2.86 3.13
CA VAL A 44 -16.08 2.35 2.51
C VAL A 44 -16.73 1.37 3.49
N GLU A 45 -17.99 1.59 3.83
CA GLU A 45 -18.79 0.68 4.68
C GLU A 45 -19.48 -0.39 3.83
N ASN A 46 -19.70 -1.57 4.42
CA ASN A 46 -20.32 -2.73 3.76
C ASN A 46 -19.65 -3.05 2.42
N PHE A 47 -18.32 -3.14 2.45
CA PHE A 47 -17.50 -3.33 1.26
C PHE A 47 -17.62 -4.76 0.72
N SER A 48 -17.80 -4.88 -0.59
CA SER A 48 -17.69 -6.13 -1.33
C SER A 48 -17.12 -5.87 -2.72
N SER A 49 -16.16 -6.68 -3.14
CA SER A 49 -15.50 -6.55 -4.44
C SER A 49 -15.03 -7.89 -4.98
N ILE A 50 -14.79 -7.93 -6.27
CA ILE A 50 -14.17 -9.05 -6.98
C ILE A 50 -12.84 -8.56 -7.52
N VAL A 51 -11.77 -9.25 -7.17
CA VAL A 51 -10.40 -8.93 -7.58
C VAL A 51 -9.85 -10.06 -8.45
N LEU A 52 -9.22 -9.70 -9.56
CA LEU A 52 -8.47 -10.66 -10.38
C LEU A 52 -7.02 -10.71 -9.85
N THR A 53 -6.61 -11.87 -9.37
CA THR A 53 -5.26 -12.15 -8.90
C THR A 53 -4.56 -13.10 -9.87
N LYS A 54 -3.26 -13.35 -9.67
CA LYS A 54 -2.51 -14.34 -10.47
C LYS A 54 -3.07 -15.75 -10.30
N SER A 55 -3.61 -16.07 -9.14
CA SER A 55 -4.23 -17.37 -8.83
C SER A 55 -5.68 -17.47 -9.34
N GLY A 56 -6.29 -16.38 -9.81
CA GLY A 56 -7.64 -16.36 -10.37
C GLY A 56 -8.51 -15.26 -9.77
N ILE A 57 -9.80 -15.54 -9.65
CA ILE A 57 -10.80 -14.60 -9.13
C ILE A 57 -10.92 -14.78 -7.63
N THR A 58 -10.76 -13.67 -6.89
CA THR A 58 -10.96 -13.63 -5.44
C THR A 58 -12.06 -12.62 -5.10
N LYS A 59 -13.08 -13.06 -4.37
CA LYS A 59 -14.08 -12.17 -3.77
C LYS A 59 -13.60 -11.72 -2.41
N ILE A 60 -13.75 -10.43 -2.12
CA ILE A 60 -13.33 -9.81 -0.88
C ILE A 60 -14.51 -9.05 -0.30
N GLY A 61 -14.74 -9.17 1.00
CA GLY A 61 -15.76 -8.38 1.68
C GLY A 61 -15.40 -8.09 3.13
N SER A 62 -15.96 -7.00 3.66
CA SER A 62 -15.80 -6.57 5.04
C SER A 62 -16.90 -5.60 5.48
N GLU A 63 -17.06 -5.45 6.79
CA GLU A 63 -17.93 -4.41 7.34
C GLU A 63 -17.44 -3.02 6.90
N LYS A 64 -16.12 -2.82 6.88
CA LYS A 64 -15.52 -1.56 6.45
C LYS A 64 -14.16 -1.78 5.81
N LEU A 65 -13.91 -1.09 4.70
CA LEU A 65 -12.61 -1.04 4.06
C LEU A 65 -11.96 0.32 4.31
N ASN A 66 -10.71 0.30 4.75
CA ASN A 66 -9.87 1.48 4.86
C ASN A 66 -8.68 1.36 3.89
N LYS A 67 -8.55 2.28 2.97
CA LYS A 67 -7.36 2.39 2.11
C LYS A 67 -6.26 3.08 2.91
N ILE A 68 -5.18 2.35 3.20
CA ILE A 68 -4.03 2.85 3.96
C ILE A 68 -3.12 3.66 3.04
N ASP A 69 -2.76 3.06 1.89
CA ASP A 69 -1.94 3.67 0.85
C ASP A 69 -2.28 3.05 -0.52
N GLU A 70 -1.42 3.22 -1.51
CA GLU A 70 -1.65 2.75 -2.87
C GLU A 70 -1.78 1.23 -2.96
N ASN A 71 -0.97 0.50 -2.18
CA ASN A 71 -0.86 -0.96 -2.24
C ASN A 71 -1.43 -1.66 -1.00
N ASN A 72 -1.80 -0.93 0.05
CA ASN A 72 -2.26 -1.50 1.30
C ASN A 72 -3.69 -1.08 1.62
N ILE A 73 -4.53 -2.08 1.85
CA ILE A 73 -5.90 -1.92 2.32
C ILE A 73 -6.10 -2.70 3.63
N TYR A 74 -7.00 -2.22 4.45
CA TYR A 74 -7.37 -2.82 5.72
C TYR A 74 -8.87 -3.08 5.74
N LEU A 75 -9.23 -4.32 5.90
CA LEU A 75 -10.60 -4.79 6.07
C LEU A 75 -10.90 -4.81 7.56
N GLU A 76 -11.71 -3.86 8.02
CA GLU A 76 -12.09 -3.70 9.42
C GLU A 76 -13.39 -4.49 9.69
N GLY A 77 -13.45 -5.10 10.88
CA GLY A 77 -14.58 -5.91 11.29
C GLY A 77 -14.57 -7.31 10.67
N SER A 78 -15.73 -7.93 10.62
CA SER A 78 -15.93 -9.24 9.99
C SER A 78 -15.61 -9.16 8.50
N SER A 79 -14.71 -10.01 8.05
CA SER A 79 -14.14 -9.94 6.72
C SER A 79 -14.03 -11.33 6.10
N TYR A 80 -14.08 -11.41 4.77
CA TYR A 80 -13.87 -12.66 4.07
C TYR A 80 -13.05 -12.48 2.79
N LEU A 81 -12.33 -13.55 2.45
CA LEU A 81 -11.67 -13.75 1.17
C LEU A 81 -12.15 -15.10 0.62
N GLU A 82 -12.65 -15.12 -0.60
CA GLU A 82 -13.18 -16.35 -1.22
C GLU A 82 -12.61 -16.49 -2.63
N ASN A 83 -11.97 -17.61 -2.90
CA ASN A 83 -11.60 -18.02 -4.24
C ASN A 83 -12.19 -19.42 -4.55
N LYS A 84 -11.81 -20.04 -5.66
CA LYS A 84 -12.32 -21.36 -6.08
C LYS A 84 -11.93 -22.49 -5.14
N ASP A 85 -10.82 -22.38 -4.42
CA ASP A 85 -10.20 -23.46 -3.67
C ASP A 85 -10.52 -23.38 -2.16
N TYR A 86 -10.73 -22.16 -1.64
CA TYR A 86 -10.99 -21.95 -0.21
C TYR A 86 -11.75 -20.65 0.07
N LYS A 87 -12.32 -20.58 1.25
CA LYS A 87 -12.91 -19.39 1.86
C LYS A 87 -12.21 -19.11 3.18
N ILE A 88 -11.76 -17.89 3.38
CA ILE A 88 -11.19 -17.40 4.64
C ILE A 88 -12.17 -16.43 5.26
N TYR A 89 -12.63 -16.70 6.46
CA TYR A 89 -13.38 -15.78 7.29
C TYR A 89 -12.51 -15.32 8.45
N GLY A 90 -12.45 -14.05 8.70
CA GLY A 90 -11.60 -13.49 9.77
C GLY A 90 -12.07 -12.12 10.22
N ILE A 91 -11.37 -11.59 11.19
CA ILE A 91 -11.59 -10.24 11.72
C ILE A 91 -10.33 -9.44 11.44
N ASN A 92 -10.50 -8.22 10.91
CA ASN A 92 -9.40 -7.29 10.72
C ASN A 92 -8.29 -7.85 9.83
N ILE A 93 -8.52 -7.91 8.53
CA ILE A 93 -7.58 -8.45 7.55
C ILE A 93 -6.83 -7.30 6.86
N SER A 94 -5.50 -7.35 6.89
CA SER A 94 -4.64 -6.46 6.10
C SER A 94 -4.28 -7.14 4.78
N ILE A 95 -4.37 -6.41 3.67
CA ILE A 95 -4.04 -6.92 2.34
C ILE A 95 -3.02 -5.97 1.69
N ASN A 96 -1.91 -6.56 1.22
CA ASN A 96 -0.99 -5.90 0.30
C ASN A 96 -1.30 -6.40 -1.11
N THR A 97 -1.78 -5.50 -1.97
CA THR A 97 -2.24 -5.82 -3.33
C THR A 97 -1.10 -6.05 -4.32
N GLU A 98 0.07 -5.45 -4.09
CA GLU A 98 1.24 -5.60 -4.93
C GLU A 98 1.87 -6.99 -4.79
N ASN A 99 2.00 -7.45 -3.55
CA ASN A 99 2.61 -8.75 -3.24
C ASN A 99 1.58 -9.88 -3.11
N GLU A 100 0.28 -9.58 -3.25
CA GLU A 100 -0.83 -10.53 -3.09
C GLU A 100 -0.78 -11.25 -1.73
N ILE A 101 -0.47 -10.50 -0.66
CA ILE A 101 -0.37 -11.02 0.70
C ILE A 101 -1.54 -10.52 1.54
N SER A 102 -2.24 -11.45 2.19
CA SER A 102 -3.29 -11.17 3.17
C SER A 102 -2.88 -11.69 4.54
N THR A 103 -3.11 -10.90 5.60
CA THR A 103 -2.73 -11.29 6.96
C THR A 103 -3.79 -10.86 7.97
N SER A 104 -3.97 -11.68 9.01
CA SER A 104 -4.64 -11.28 10.25
C SER A 104 -3.93 -11.89 11.46
N ASN A 105 -3.98 -11.20 12.58
CA ASN A 105 -3.55 -11.72 13.88
C ASN A 105 -4.75 -12.08 14.79
N ASN A 106 -5.95 -12.05 14.25
CA ASN A 106 -7.18 -12.41 14.93
C ASN A 106 -7.64 -13.82 14.49
N ASN A 107 -8.63 -14.37 15.20
CA ASN A 107 -9.20 -15.67 14.87
C ASN A 107 -9.65 -15.71 13.40
N VAL A 108 -9.33 -16.82 12.77
CA VAL A 108 -9.64 -17.09 11.38
C VAL A 108 -10.22 -18.49 11.23
N GLU A 109 -11.19 -18.59 10.35
CA GLU A 109 -11.75 -19.87 9.88
C GLU A 109 -11.46 -20.00 8.39
N VAL A 110 -10.92 -21.14 7.99
CA VAL A 110 -10.67 -21.47 6.58
C VAL A 110 -11.44 -22.71 6.22
N ILE A 111 -12.26 -22.60 5.19
CA ILE A 111 -13.09 -23.68 4.69
C ILE A 111 -12.62 -24.05 3.30
N ASN A 112 -12.38 -25.33 3.05
CA ASN A 112 -12.10 -25.89 1.75
C ASN A 112 -12.86 -27.23 1.55
N SER A 113 -12.60 -27.92 0.44
CA SER A 113 -13.24 -29.21 0.14
C SER A 113 -12.90 -30.33 1.14
N MET A 114 -11.78 -30.23 1.85
CA MET A 114 -11.32 -31.25 2.80
C MET A 114 -11.87 -31.04 4.22
N GLY A 115 -12.24 -29.81 4.56
CA GLY A 115 -12.70 -29.52 5.92
C GLY A 115 -12.63 -28.05 6.28
N THR A 116 -12.75 -27.82 7.59
CA THR A 116 -12.68 -26.49 8.21
C THR A 116 -11.49 -26.43 9.14
N LEU A 117 -10.71 -25.37 9.02
CA LEU A 117 -9.55 -25.10 9.86
C LEU A 117 -9.77 -23.80 10.62
N ASN A 118 -9.57 -23.82 11.94
CA ASN A 118 -9.60 -22.66 12.81
C ASN A 118 -8.20 -22.37 13.36
N ALA A 119 -7.80 -21.09 13.36
CA ALA A 119 -6.51 -20.65 13.88
C ALA A 119 -6.61 -19.27 14.55
N LYS A 120 -5.55 -18.85 15.27
CA LYS A 120 -5.49 -17.52 15.92
C LYS A 120 -4.95 -16.42 15.02
N GLY A 121 -4.61 -16.74 13.80
CA GLY A 121 -4.14 -15.80 12.78
C GLY A 121 -3.68 -16.54 11.54
N PHE A 122 -3.47 -15.79 10.46
CA PHE A 122 -2.99 -16.35 9.19
C PHE A 122 -2.12 -15.36 8.41
N ARG A 123 -1.38 -15.91 7.47
CA ARG A 123 -0.74 -15.21 6.36
C ARG A 123 -0.96 -16.02 5.09
N ASN A 124 -1.71 -15.47 4.16
CA ASN A 124 -1.90 -16.03 2.83
C ASN A 124 -0.98 -15.32 1.83
N ILE A 125 -0.30 -16.09 1.00
CA ILE A 125 0.48 -15.62 -0.15
C ILE A 125 -0.20 -16.20 -1.39
N ASP A 126 -1.12 -15.42 -1.96
CA ASP A 126 -2.01 -15.89 -3.02
C ASP A 126 -1.23 -16.27 -4.29
N SER A 127 -0.19 -15.51 -4.64
CA SER A 127 0.71 -15.81 -5.77
C SER A 127 1.45 -17.14 -5.66
N GLU A 128 1.61 -17.68 -4.44
CA GLU A 128 2.27 -18.98 -4.18
C GLU A 128 1.25 -20.09 -3.85
N GLY A 129 -0.02 -19.76 -3.67
CA GLY A 129 -1.05 -20.68 -3.21
C GLY A 129 -0.79 -21.24 -1.80
N LYS A 130 -0.14 -20.45 -0.93
CA LYS A 130 0.28 -20.89 0.41
C LYS A 130 -0.42 -20.10 1.51
N ILE A 131 -0.94 -20.82 2.50
CA ILE A 131 -1.52 -20.24 3.72
C ILE A 131 -0.71 -20.74 4.93
N PHE A 132 -0.21 -19.81 5.71
CA PHE A 132 0.48 -20.07 6.99
C PHE A 132 -0.47 -19.68 8.12
N PHE A 133 -0.60 -20.55 9.12
CA PHE A 133 -1.44 -20.30 10.29
C PHE A 133 -0.58 -19.96 11.51
N LYS A 134 -1.14 -19.17 12.42
CA LYS A 134 -0.50 -18.75 13.66
C LYS A 134 -1.29 -19.25 14.86
N GLY A 135 -0.57 -19.62 15.93
CA GLY A 135 -1.14 -20.07 17.21
C GLY A 135 -1.70 -21.47 17.14
N GLU A 136 -2.70 -21.72 17.95
CA GLU A 136 -3.40 -23.01 17.99
C GLU A 136 -4.18 -23.23 16.71
N VAL A 137 -4.00 -24.38 16.08
CA VAL A 137 -4.65 -24.74 14.82
C VAL A 137 -5.50 -26.00 15.05
N ILE A 138 -6.79 -25.91 14.76
CA ILE A 138 -7.74 -27.00 14.87
C ILE A 138 -8.33 -27.28 13.49
N PHE A 139 -8.13 -28.50 12.99
CA PHE A 139 -8.73 -28.95 11.72
C PHE A 139 -9.86 -29.96 12.00
N LYS A 140 -10.97 -29.77 11.29
CA LYS A 140 -12.12 -30.70 11.29
C LYS A 140 -12.37 -31.14 9.85
N SER A 141 -12.22 -32.43 9.59
CA SER A 141 -12.56 -33.02 8.29
C SER A 141 -14.05 -32.92 8.00
N HIS A 142 -14.41 -32.71 6.73
CA HIS A 142 -15.77 -32.99 6.26
C HIS A 142 -15.85 -34.48 5.94
N ASP A 143 -16.70 -35.20 6.62
CA ASP A 143 -17.00 -36.61 6.32
C ASP A 143 -17.85 -36.73 5.04
#